data_92aaa194b43fbcae10e9dea8e1f9d0b4
#
_entry.id   92aaa194b43fbcae10e9dea8e1f9d0b4
#
_cell.length_a   1.000
_cell.length_b   1.000
_cell.length_c   1.000
_cell.angle_alpha   90.00
_cell.angle_beta   90.00
_cell.angle_gamma   90.00
#
_symmetry.space_group_name_H-M   'P 1'
#
loop_
_entity.id
_entity.type
_entity.pdbx_description
1 polymer ?
#
loop_
_entity_poly.entity_id
_entity_poly.type
_entity_poly.pdbx_seq_one_letter_code
_entity_poly.pdbx_strand_id
1 'polypeptide(L)'
;MDNMKLAELLFPQITKTPEDTERMFPPRDLPEGAMVTRMAPSPTGFIHLGNLYSAFADERLAHQSNGVFFLRIEDTDDKRYVEGAVETIINVLDYFGIKFDEGASIDGDIGTYGPYHQSQRAEIYQTFVKKLVQEGRAYPCFMTEEELSEIRAEQEKLKENPGIYGKWAKSRELTYE
;
A
#
# COMPACT_ATOMS: atom_id res chain seq x y z
N MET A 1 28.97 -1.77 2.01
CA MET A 1 28.12 -1.39 3.18
C MET A 1 27.58 -2.67 3.82
N ASP A 2 27.58 -2.78 5.14
CA ASP A 2 26.96 -3.93 5.83
C ASP A 2 25.42 -3.68 5.91
N ASN A 3 24.72 -4.21 4.92
CA ASN A 3 23.28 -4.04 4.80
C ASN A 3 22.50 -4.62 5.96
N MET A 4 23.01 -5.67 6.61
CA MET A 4 22.39 -6.25 7.81
C MET A 4 22.41 -5.24 8.95
N LYS A 5 23.56 -4.64 9.21
CA LYS A 5 23.70 -3.61 10.24
C LYS A 5 22.86 -2.36 9.93
N LEU A 6 22.78 -1.96 8.66
CA LEU A 6 21.91 -0.85 8.23
C LEU A 6 20.45 -1.13 8.52
N ALA A 7 19.98 -2.32 8.18
CA ALA A 7 18.59 -2.72 8.41
C ALA A 7 18.25 -2.75 9.91
N GLU A 8 19.16 -3.20 10.77
CA GLU A 8 18.95 -3.17 12.23
C GLU A 8 18.94 -1.75 12.80
N LEU A 9 19.74 -0.84 12.26
CA LEU A 9 19.72 0.57 12.64
C LEU A 9 18.44 1.29 12.26
N LEU A 10 17.93 1.01 11.03
CA LEU A 10 16.72 1.65 10.52
C LEU A 10 15.43 1.09 11.14
N PHE A 11 15.40 -0.19 11.47
CA PHE A 11 14.22 -0.90 11.96
C PHE A 11 14.50 -1.73 13.20
N PRO A 12 15.02 -1.12 14.30
CA PRO A 12 15.38 -1.87 15.50
C PRO A 12 14.19 -2.53 16.21
N GLN A 13 13.00 -1.96 16.03
CA GLN A 13 11.75 -2.47 16.63
C GLN A 13 11.13 -3.64 15.86
N ILE A 14 11.56 -3.86 14.60
CA ILE A 14 10.98 -4.91 13.75
C ILE A 14 11.74 -6.22 13.98
N THR A 15 11.09 -7.14 14.67
CA THR A 15 11.61 -8.48 14.97
C THR A 15 11.00 -9.58 14.10
N LYS A 16 9.83 -9.32 13.51
CA LYS A 16 9.17 -10.26 12.60
C LYS A 16 9.93 -10.36 11.29
N THR A 17 9.86 -11.54 10.69
CA THR A 17 10.39 -11.82 9.35
C THR A 17 9.25 -11.85 8.32
N PRO A 18 9.55 -11.76 7.01
CA PRO A 18 8.55 -12.01 5.96
C PRO A 18 7.83 -13.35 6.14
N GLU A 19 8.56 -14.42 6.52
CA GLU A 19 8.01 -15.75 6.75
C GLU A 19 7.03 -15.78 7.95
N ASP A 20 7.26 -14.97 9.00
CA ASP A 20 6.30 -14.79 10.08
C ASP A 20 5.01 -14.14 9.57
N THR A 21 5.15 -13.14 8.71
CA THR A 21 3.99 -12.46 8.08
C THR A 21 3.23 -13.39 7.15
N GLU A 22 3.92 -14.20 6.34
CA GLU A 22 3.29 -15.20 5.47
C GLU A 22 2.50 -16.25 6.26
N ARG A 23 3.02 -16.66 7.44
CA ARG A 23 2.27 -17.56 8.33
C ARG A 23 1.03 -16.93 8.94
N MET A 24 1.04 -15.61 9.15
CA MET A 24 -0.17 -14.87 9.59
C MET A 24 -1.24 -14.78 8.50
N PHE A 25 -0.81 -14.78 7.25
CA PHE A 25 -1.69 -14.66 6.06
C PHE A 25 -1.47 -15.85 5.12
N PRO A 26 -1.90 -17.05 5.50
CA PRO A 26 -1.73 -18.22 4.67
C PRO A 26 -2.48 -18.08 3.33
N PRO A 27 -2.09 -18.83 2.29
CA PRO A 27 -2.85 -18.90 1.05
C PRO A 27 -4.34 -19.19 1.32
N ARG A 28 -5.22 -18.51 0.59
CA ARG A 28 -6.67 -18.72 0.69
C ARG A 28 -7.03 -20.08 0.11
N ASP A 29 -7.95 -20.77 0.75
CA ASP A 29 -8.56 -22.00 0.21
C ASP A 29 -9.63 -21.63 -0.83
N LEU A 30 -9.20 -21.39 -2.06
CA LEU A 30 -10.06 -20.97 -3.17
C LEU A 30 -9.91 -21.94 -4.35
N PRO A 31 -10.96 -22.08 -5.19
CA PRO A 31 -10.89 -22.86 -6.40
C PRO A 31 -9.76 -22.42 -7.34
N GLU A 32 -9.26 -23.34 -8.17
CA GLU A 32 -8.31 -22.99 -9.21
C GLU A 32 -8.89 -21.95 -10.17
N GLY A 33 -8.12 -20.89 -10.44
CA GLY A 33 -8.54 -19.75 -11.25
C GLY A 33 -9.40 -18.71 -10.54
N ALA A 34 -9.70 -18.89 -9.25
CA ALA A 34 -10.41 -17.88 -8.47
C ALA A 34 -9.58 -16.60 -8.32
N MET A 35 -10.22 -15.47 -8.55
CA MET A 35 -9.56 -14.17 -8.48
C MET A 35 -9.76 -13.54 -7.11
N VAL A 36 -8.68 -12.94 -6.58
CA VAL A 36 -8.74 -12.07 -5.40
C VAL A 36 -8.52 -10.65 -5.88
N THR A 37 -9.56 -9.84 -5.83
CA THR A 37 -9.55 -8.46 -6.31
C THR A 37 -9.71 -7.48 -5.15
N ARG A 38 -9.34 -6.21 -5.38
CA ARG A 38 -9.30 -5.23 -4.31
C ARG A 38 -9.74 -3.85 -4.79
N MET A 39 -10.69 -3.25 -4.11
CA MET A 39 -10.87 -1.81 -4.13
C MET A 39 -10.01 -1.16 -3.03
N ALA A 40 -9.29 -0.10 -3.38
CA ALA A 40 -8.36 0.58 -2.47
C ALA A 40 -8.55 2.10 -2.49
N PRO A 41 -9.70 2.61 -2.04
CA PRO A 41 -9.96 4.04 -2.04
C PRO A 41 -9.19 4.75 -0.92
N SER A 42 -8.72 5.97 -1.21
CA SER A 42 -8.25 6.89 -0.18
C SER A 42 -9.41 7.72 0.34
N PRO A 43 -9.54 7.94 1.67
CA PRO A 43 -10.63 8.70 2.27
C PRO A 43 -10.39 10.22 2.15
N THR A 44 -10.13 10.69 0.92
CA THR A 44 -9.74 12.08 0.61
C THR A 44 -10.88 12.89 -0.02
N GLY A 45 -12.10 12.35 -0.04
CA GLY A 45 -13.28 13.01 -0.60
C GLY A 45 -14.34 12.02 -1.07
N PHE A 46 -15.11 12.45 -2.06
CA PHE A 46 -16.23 11.66 -2.57
C PHE A 46 -15.76 10.62 -3.59
N ILE A 47 -16.43 9.45 -3.58
CA ILE A 47 -16.32 8.47 -4.66
C ILE A 47 -16.90 9.08 -5.94
N HIS A 48 -16.17 8.97 -7.04
CA HIS A 48 -16.65 9.33 -8.36
C HIS A 48 -16.95 8.08 -9.21
N LEU A 49 -17.63 8.28 -10.34
CA LEU A 49 -18.09 7.19 -11.21
C LEU A 49 -16.95 6.22 -11.62
N GLY A 50 -15.73 6.74 -11.82
CA GLY A 50 -14.56 5.90 -12.16
C GLY A 50 -14.21 4.90 -11.04
N ASN A 51 -14.29 5.32 -9.77
CA ASN A 51 -14.07 4.41 -8.64
C ASN A 51 -15.15 3.33 -8.57
N LEU A 52 -16.42 3.70 -8.80
CA LEU A 52 -17.55 2.76 -8.81
C LEU A 52 -17.42 1.75 -9.96
N TYR A 53 -17.02 2.21 -11.15
CA TYR A 53 -16.80 1.32 -12.28
C TYR A 53 -15.70 0.28 -12.00
N SER A 54 -14.57 0.73 -11.44
CA SER A 54 -13.48 -0.19 -11.05
C SER A 54 -13.94 -1.17 -9.99
N ALA A 55 -14.61 -0.70 -8.93
CA ALA A 55 -15.12 -1.55 -7.85
C ALA A 55 -16.13 -2.59 -8.38
N PHE A 56 -17.02 -2.19 -9.29
CA PHE A 56 -17.97 -3.07 -9.93
C PHE A 56 -17.27 -4.15 -10.76
N ALA A 57 -16.27 -3.77 -11.56
CA ALA A 57 -15.51 -4.73 -12.35
C ALA A 57 -14.74 -5.72 -11.47
N ASP A 58 -14.08 -5.22 -10.42
CA ASP A 58 -13.33 -6.03 -9.45
C ASP A 58 -14.24 -7.03 -8.72
N GLU A 59 -15.41 -6.58 -8.27
CA GLU A 59 -16.40 -7.42 -7.60
C GLU A 59 -16.91 -8.52 -8.55
N ARG A 60 -17.27 -8.18 -9.81
CA ARG A 60 -17.76 -9.15 -10.79
C ARG A 60 -16.71 -10.20 -11.16
N LEU A 61 -15.46 -9.79 -11.35
CA LEU A 61 -14.35 -10.70 -11.66
C LEU A 61 -14.10 -11.69 -10.51
N ALA A 62 -14.09 -11.20 -9.26
CA ALA A 62 -13.96 -12.07 -8.09
C ALA A 62 -15.12 -13.05 -7.98
N HIS A 63 -16.35 -12.58 -7.97
CA HIS A 63 -17.52 -13.41 -7.72
C HIS A 63 -17.80 -14.39 -8.86
N GLN A 64 -17.57 -14.01 -10.14
CA GLN A 64 -17.70 -14.92 -11.27
C GLN A 64 -16.69 -16.07 -11.25
N SER A 65 -15.53 -15.85 -10.63
CA SER A 65 -14.49 -16.88 -10.48
C SER A 65 -14.56 -17.65 -9.16
N ASN A 66 -15.59 -17.44 -8.33
CA ASN A 66 -15.70 -17.94 -6.95
C ASN A 66 -14.51 -17.52 -6.08
N GLY A 67 -14.02 -16.32 -6.31
CA GLY A 67 -12.93 -15.69 -5.58
C GLY A 67 -13.41 -14.73 -4.49
N VAL A 68 -12.58 -13.76 -4.15
CA VAL A 68 -12.82 -12.80 -3.06
C VAL A 68 -12.60 -11.37 -3.55
N PHE A 69 -13.57 -10.50 -3.32
CA PHE A 69 -13.43 -9.06 -3.46
C PHE A 69 -13.30 -8.42 -2.09
N PHE A 70 -12.24 -7.62 -1.87
CA PHE A 70 -12.04 -6.96 -0.59
C PHE A 70 -11.83 -5.44 -0.68
N LEU A 71 -12.29 -4.76 0.38
CA LEU A 71 -12.14 -3.31 0.55
C LEU A 71 -11.01 -3.01 1.52
N ARG A 72 -9.96 -2.28 1.07
CA ARG A 72 -8.90 -1.75 1.94
C ARG A 72 -8.82 -0.25 1.81
N ILE A 73 -9.03 0.45 2.90
CA ILE A 73 -8.92 1.90 2.97
C ILE A 73 -7.43 2.31 2.95
N GLU A 74 -7.04 3.15 2.01
CA GLU A 74 -5.68 3.68 1.90
C GLU A 74 -5.62 5.08 2.54
N ASP A 75 -5.54 5.09 3.87
CA ASP A 75 -5.68 6.23 4.78
C ASP A 75 -4.33 6.79 5.26
N THR A 76 -3.29 6.70 4.44
CA THR A 76 -1.95 7.20 4.81
C THR A 76 -1.71 8.68 4.45
N ASP A 77 -2.66 9.34 3.79
CA ASP A 77 -2.59 10.75 3.44
C ASP A 77 -3.38 11.60 4.45
N ASP A 78 -2.77 11.88 5.59
CA ASP A 78 -3.39 12.67 6.68
C ASP A 78 -3.74 14.10 6.24
N LYS A 79 -3.01 14.67 5.27
CA LYS A 79 -3.24 16.05 4.80
C LYS A 79 -4.56 16.20 4.03
N ARG A 80 -5.02 15.14 3.40
CA ARG A 80 -6.26 15.12 2.60
C ARG A 80 -7.35 14.25 3.19
N TYR A 81 -7.16 13.74 4.40
CA TYR A 81 -8.18 12.94 5.08
C TYR A 81 -9.46 13.76 5.30
N VAL A 82 -10.61 13.17 4.97
CA VAL A 82 -11.94 13.76 5.20
C VAL A 82 -12.70 12.90 6.20
N GLU A 83 -13.13 13.50 7.31
CA GLU A 83 -13.94 12.81 8.31
C GLU A 83 -15.26 12.30 7.70
N GLY A 84 -15.65 11.05 8.02
CA GLY A 84 -16.83 10.39 7.46
C GLY A 84 -16.67 9.87 6.02
N ALA A 85 -15.52 10.08 5.38
CA ALA A 85 -15.31 9.60 4.01
C ALA A 85 -15.32 8.07 3.92
N VAL A 86 -14.80 7.36 4.91
CA VAL A 86 -14.82 5.87 4.94
C VAL A 86 -16.26 5.36 4.99
N GLU A 87 -17.08 5.90 5.87
CA GLU A 87 -18.50 5.55 5.96
C GLU A 87 -19.24 5.88 4.65
N THR A 88 -18.96 7.03 4.06
CA THR A 88 -19.50 7.43 2.75
C THR A 88 -19.13 6.43 1.67
N ILE A 89 -17.86 5.98 1.61
CA ILE A 89 -17.39 4.97 0.66
C ILE A 89 -18.21 3.68 0.80
N ILE A 90 -18.35 3.17 2.02
CA ILE A 90 -19.07 1.92 2.30
C ILE A 90 -20.54 2.04 1.91
N ASN A 91 -21.19 3.12 2.32
CA ASN A 91 -22.61 3.36 2.02
C ASN A 91 -22.88 3.51 0.51
N VAL A 92 -21.96 4.16 -0.23
CA VAL A 92 -22.10 4.31 -1.68
C VAL A 92 -21.92 2.98 -2.38
N LEU A 93 -20.96 2.15 -1.98
CA LEU A 93 -20.81 0.78 -2.52
C LEU A 93 -22.08 -0.04 -2.29
N ASP A 94 -22.62 -0.02 -1.07
CA ASP A 94 -23.85 -0.73 -0.73
C ASP A 94 -25.05 -0.23 -1.54
N TYR A 95 -25.19 1.10 -1.71
CA TYR A 95 -26.26 1.72 -2.50
C TYR A 95 -26.25 1.23 -3.97
N PHE A 96 -25.05 1.03 -4.56
CA PHE A 96 -24.90 0.51 -5.92
C PHE A 96 -24.88 -1.03 -5.99
N GLY A 97 -25.11 -1.72 -4.86
CA GLY A 97 -25.13 -3.18 -4.79
C GLY A 97 -23.78 -3.84 -5.02
N ILE A 98 -22.69 -3.11 -4.78
CA ILE A 98 -21.31 -3.64 -4.86
C ILE A 98 -20.96 -4.19 -3.48
N LYS A 99 -20.82 -5.52 -3.39
CA LYS A 99 -20.62 -6.24 -2.12
C LYS A 99 -19.19 -6.76 -2.01
N PHE A 100 -18.47 -6.33 -0.99
CA PHE A 100 -17.17 -6.91 -0.65
C PHE A 100 -17.33 -8.05 0.38
N ASP A 101 -16.50 -9.07 0.25
CA ASP A 101 -16.51 -10.27 1.11
C ASP A 101 -15.69 -10.04 2.38
N GLU A 102 -14.64 -9.21 2.28
CA GLU A 102 -13.73 -8.85 3.35
C GLU A 102 -13.40 -7.36 3.26
N GLY A 103 -12.99 -6.76 4.36
CA GLY A 103 -12.53 -5.37 4.33
C GLY A 103 -12.93 -4.53 5.52
N ALA A 104 -12.65 -3.24 5.40
CA ALA A 104 -13.11 -2.24 6.36
C ALA A 104 -14.63 -2.11 6.29
N SER A 105 -15.31 -2.13 7.44
CA SER A 105 -16.74 -1.89 7.55
C SER A 105 -17.04 -0.84 8.62
N ILE A 106 -18.30 -0.40 8.71
CA ILE A 106 -18.73 0.60 9.71
C ILE A 106 -18.56 0.05 11.13
N ASP A 107 -18.80 -1.24 11.32
CA ASP A 107 -18.75 -1.90 12.63
C ASP A 107 -17.40 -2.54 12.95
N GLY A 108 -16.38 -2.31 12.11
CA GLY A 108 -15.04 -2.89 12.21
C GLY A 108 -14.68 -3.76 11.01
N ASP A 109 -13.48 -4.31 11.02
CA ASP A 109 -12.96 -5.11 9.91
C ASP A 109 -13.69 -6.46 9.78
N ILE A 110 -14.01 -6.87 8.54
CA ILE A 110 -14.59 -8.17 8.20
C ILE A 110 -13.53 -9.01 7.50
N GLY A 111 -13.35 -10.26 7.93
CA GLY A 111 -12.39 -11.20 7.34
C GLY A 111 -11.12 -11.37 8.16
N THR A 112 -10.22 -12.24 7.68
CA THR A 112 -9.04 -12.70 8.44
C THR A 112 -7.71 -12.19 7.90
N TYR A 113 -7.73 -11.44 6.80
CA TYR A 113 -6.53 -10.90 6.14
C TYR A 113 -6.31 -9.40 6.44
N GLY A 114 -6.96 -8.90 7.51
CA GLY A 114 -6.77 -7.54 8.00
C GLY A 114 -5.38 -7.28 8.59
N PRO A 115 -5.17 -6.10 9.14
CA PRO A 115 -6.11 -4.98 9.15
C PRO A 115 -6.39 -4.43 7.75
N TYR A 116 -7.61 -3.91 7.53
CA TYR A 116 -8.03 -3.38 6.22
C TYR A 116 -7.96 -1.85 6.14
N HIS A 117 -7.26 -1.23 7.06
CA HIS A 117 -6.79 0.14 7.01
C HIS A 117 -5.28 0.15 6.77
N GLN A 118 -4.81 0.88 5.74
CA GLN A 118 -3.39 0.89 5.37
C GLN A 118 -2.51 1.44 6.50
N SER A 119 -2.98 2.46 7.22
CA SER A 119 -2.29 3.05 8.38
C SER A 119 -1.97 2.03 9.48
N GLN A 120 -2.80 1.00 9.64
CA GLN A 120 -2.62 -0.06 10.64
C GLN A 120 -1.67 -1.17 10.20
N ARG A 121 -1.13 -1.12 8.96
CA ARG A 121 -0.26 -2.14 8.38
C ARG A 121 1.23 -1.80 8.44
N ALA A 122 1.61 -0.77 9.18
CA ALA A 122 2.98 -0.25 9.22
C ALA A 122 4.02 -1.33 9.56
N GLU A 123 3.76 -2.18 10.56
CA GLU A 123 4.67 -3.26 10.95
C GLU A 123 4.88 -4.26 9.80
N ILE A 124 3.82 -4.62 9.07
CA ILE A 124 3.90 -5.52 7.92
C ILE A 124 4.81 -4.90 6.86
N TYR A 125 4.57 -3.64 6.49
CA TYR A 125 5.38 -2.96 5.48
C TYR A 125 6.83 -2.82 5.91
N GLN A 126 7.08 -2.43 7.16
CA GLN A 126 8.43 -2.29 7.70
C GLN A 126 9.19 -3.63 7.73
N THR A 127 8.51 -4.74 7.98
CA THR A 127 9.10 -6.09 7.91
C THR A 127 9.68 -6.36 6.52
N PHE A 128 8.90 -6.11 5.46
CA PHE A 128 9.38 -6.32 4.09
C PHE A 128 10.41 -5.27 3.66
N VAL A 129 10.27 -4.01 4.07
CA VAL A 129 11.27 -2.97 3.79
C VAL A 129 12.59 -3.30 4.47
N LYS A 130 12.59 -3.77 5.74
CA LYS A 130 13.79 -4.25 6.43
C LYS A 130 14.49 -5.33 5.63
N LYS A 131 13.76 -6.30 5.11
CA LYS A 131 14.28 -7.37 4.24
C LYS A 131 14.91 -6.82 2.97
N LEU A 132 14.26 -5.87 2.29
CA LEU A 132 14.80 -5.22 1.09
C LEU A 132 16.12 -4.48 1.37
N VAL A 133 16.24 -3.83 2.54
CA VAL A 133 17.49 -3.18 2.95
C VAL A 133 18.58 -4.23 3.21
N GLN A 134 18.26 -5.32 3.90
CA GLN A 134 19.21 -6.44 4.14
C GLN A 134 19.76 -7.00 2.82
N GLU A 135 18.93 -7.09 1.79
CA GLU A 135 19.30 -7.58 0.46
C GLU A 135 19.98 -6.51 -0.41
N GLY A 136 20.12 -5.28 0.08
CA GLY A 136 20.71 -4.17 -0.70
C GLY A 136 19.80 -3.66 -1.84
N ARG A 137 18.50 -3.99 -1.81
CA ARG A 137 17.50 -3.59 -2.80
C ARG A 137 16.78 -2.29 -2.43
N ALA A 138 16.92 -1.84 -1.19
CA ALA A 138 16.43 -0.56 -0.70
C ALA A 138 17.53 0.14 0.11
N TYR A 139 17.49 1.45 0.12
CA TYR A 139 18.41 2.31 0.86
C TYR A 139 17.67 3.55 1.39
N PRO A 140 18.11 4.16 2.51
CA PRO A 140 17.51 5.38 3.02
C PRO A 140 17.79 6.57 2.12
N CYS A 141 16.79 7.38 1.84
CA CYS A 141 16.90 8.62 1.10
C CYS A 141 16.69 9.80 2.05
N PHE A 142 17.66 10.70 2.12
CA PHE A 142 17.67 11.86 3.03
C PHE A 142 17.38 13.18 2.31
N MET A 143 16.86 13.12 1.09
CA MET A 143 16.56 14.32 0.31
C MET A 143 15.32 15.04 0.86
N THR A 144 15.40 16.36 0.93
CA THR A 144 14.27 17.20 1.33
C THR A 144 13.25 17.34 0.21
N GLU A 145 12.05 17.87 0.53
CA GLU A 145 11.02 18.15 -0.49
C GLU A 145 11.52 19.23 -1.49
N GLU A 146 12.30 20.19 -1.04
CA GLU A 146 12.90 21.21 -1.88
C GLU A 146 13.90 20.60 -2.87
N GLU A 147 14.81 19.76 -2.41
CA GLU A 147 15.78 19.05 -3.28
C GLU A 147 15.07 18.14 -4.30
N LEU A 148 14.00 17.46 -3.88
CA LEU A 148 13.18 16.65 -4.79
C LEU A 148 12.49 17.50 -5.85
N SER A 149 12.00 18.67 -5.49
CA SER A 149 11.34 19.62 -6.40
C SER A 149 12.33 20.20 -7.43
N GLU A 150 13.54 20.56 -6.98
CA GLU A 150 14.62 21.03 -7.87
C GLU A 150 15.03 19.97 -8.88
N ILE A 151 15.20 18.71 -8.44
CA ILE A 151 15.51 17.60 -9.31
C ILE A 151 14.41 17.38 -10.35
N ARG A 152 13.14 17.40 -9.95
CA ARG A 152 12.01 17.26 -10.88
C ARG A 152 12.02 18.35 -11.94
N ALA A 153 12.21 19.62 -11.51
CA ALA A 153 12.26 20.74 -12.43
C ALA A 153 13.44 20.63 -13.45
N GLU A 154 14.58 20.11 -13.02
CA GLU A 154 15.73 19.87 -13.90
C GLU A 154 15.44 18.71 -14.87
N GLN A 155 14.88 17.60 -14.39
CA GLN A 155 14.50 16.46 -15.23
C GLN A 155 13.48 16.86 -16.30
N GLU A 156 12.48 17.66 -15.94
CA GLU A 156 11.50 18.20 -16.90
C GLU A 156 12.15 19.04 -18.01
N LYS A 157 13.12 19.92 -17.66
CA LYS A 157 13.89 20.69 -18.64
C LYS A 157 14.69 19.80 -19.58
N LEU A 158 15.23 18.69 -19.06
CA LEU A 158 15.98 17.70 -19.84
C LEU A 158 15.08 16.71 -20.58
N LYS A 159 13.74 16.78 -20.39
CA LYS A 159 12.77 15.80 -20.88
C LYS A 159 13.04 14.38 -20.39
N GLU A 160 13.62 14.24 -19.20
CA GLU A 160 13.77 12.98 -18.47
C GLU A 160 12.51 12.71 -17.65
N ASN A 161 12.18 11.44 -17.40
CA ASN A 161 11.07 11.10 -16.51
C ASN A 161 11.40 11.53 -15.08
N PRO A 162 10.51 12.23 -14.36
CA PRO A 162 10.74 12.59 -12.97
C PRO A 162 10.92 11.36 -12.07
N GLY A 163 11.94 11.39 -11.20
CA GLY A 163 12.20 10.31 -10.25
C GLY A 163 13.63 10.29 -9.71
N ILE A 164 13.83 9.54 -8.63
CA ILE A 164 15.15 9.40 -7.98
C ILE A 164 15.82 8.10 -8.46
N TYR A 165 16.51 8.17 -9.58
CA TYR A 165 17.20 7.04 -10.21
C TYR A 165 18.52 7.49 -10.84
N GLY A 166 19.40 6.55 -11.20
CA GLY A 166 20.69 6.83 -11.84
C GLY A 166 21.50 7.88 -11.09
N LYS A 167 21.95 8.92 -11.79
CA LYS A 167 22.73 10.06 -11.24
C LYS A 167 21.99 10.87 -10.18
N TRP A 168 20.64 10.77 -10.14
CA TRP A 168 19.79 11.47 -9.21
C TRP A 168 19.65 10.76 -7.85
N ALA A 169 20.02 9.48 -7.78
CA ALA A 169 19.91 8.65 -6.58
C ALA A 169 21.14 8.82 -5.66
N LYS A 170 21.48 10.05 -5.29
CA LYS A 170 22.68 10.41 -4.52
C LYS A 170 22.82 9.62 -3.21
N SER A 171 21.73 9.40 -2.50
CA SER A 171 21.75 8.67 -1.22
C SER A 171 22.15 7.20 -1.34
N ARG A 172 22.11 6.62 -2.54
CA ARG A 172 22.53 5.22 -2.77
C ARG A 172 24.02 4.99 -2.50
N GLU A 173 24.84 6.01 -2.75
CA GLU A 173 26.30 5.94 -2.65
C GLU A 173 26.83 6.35 -1.27
N LEU A 174 25.93 6.71 -0.33
CA LEU A 174 26.34 7.11 1.02
C LEU A 174 26.88 5.91 1.79
N THR A 175 27.85 6.19 2.66
CA THR A 175 28.44 5.26 3.61
C THR A 175 27.90 5.50 5.02
N TYR A 176 28.27 4.65 5.98
CA TYR A 176 27.89 4.81 7.39
C TYR A 176 28.57 6.00 8.08
N GLU A 177 29.65 6.47 7.52
CA GLU A 177 30.44 7.61 8.01
C GLU A 177 30.00 8.88 7.28
#